data_d74f3b935191b674a9bc793049b98ffd
#
_entry.id   d74f3b935191b674a9bc793049b98ffd
#
_cell.length_a   1.000
_cell.length_b   1.000
_cell.length_c   1.000
_cell.angle_alpha   90.00
_cell.angle_beta   90.00
_cell.angle_gamma   90.00
#
_symmetry.space_group_name_H-M   'P 1'
#
loop_
_entity.id
_entity.type
_entity.pdbx_description
1 polymer ?
#
loop_
_entity_poly.entity_id
_entity_poly.type
_entity_poly.pdbx_seq_one_letter_code
_entity_poly.pdbx_strand_id
1 'polypeptide(L)'
;MVNAVIMASGYSTRMGKNKLMLPFKGKPIIEHVIDAIKECNFNEIILVGQEKEVLDISKKKNILTVLNTKAYKGQSQSIELGILNTSSSKGYMFFTGDQPLLDSYTINLLLNTFTRNNDYIIIPKYKNKVGSPTIFPEKFKNELLDLQGDVGGKTVINNHINEIIFVNLRNGCSLFDIDTPKDYEYILSKNLYQGCDSYDK
;
A
#
# COMPACT_ATOMS: atom_id res chain seq x y z
N MET A 1 -6.71 2.78 -17.06
CA MET A 1 -6.64 1.91 -15.86
C MET A 1 -5.50 2.41 -14.98
N VAL A 2 -5.37 1.91 -13.75
CA VAL A 2 -4.38 2.30 -12.74
C VAL A 2 -3.35 1.18 -12.59
N ASN A 3 -2.08 1.50 -12.33
CA ASN A 3 -1.06 0.54 -11.94
C ASN A 3 -1.03 0.41 -10.41
N ALA A 4 -0.92 -0.81 -9.90
CA ALA A 4 -0.75 -1.09 -8.47
C ALA A 4 0.73 -1.26 -8.14
N VAL A 5 1.24 -0.50 -7.16
CA VAL A 5 2.62 -0.57 -6.68
C VAL A 5 2.61 -1.00 -5.22
N ILE A 6 3.10 -2.21 -4.93
CA ILE A 6 3.22 -2.76 -3.59
C ILE A 6 4.63 -2.47 -3.06
N MET A 7 4.71 -1.59 -2.06
CA MET A 7 5.96 -1.22 -1.42
C MET A 7 6.27 -2.19 -0.27
N ALA A 8 7.30 -3.01 -0.45
CA ALA A 8 7.70 -4.09 0.45
C ALA A 8 9.19 -4.04 0.82
N SER A 9 9.79 -2.83 0.82
CA SER A 9 11.23 -2.63 1.08
C SER A 9 11.55 -2.12 2.50
N GLY A 10 10.58 -2.12 3.43
CA GLY A 10 10.78 -1.65 4.80
C GLY A 10 11.66 -2.59 5.63
N TYR A 11 12.52 -2.03 6.49
CA TYR A 11 13.47 -2.80 7.32
C TYR A 11 12.84 -3.47 8.55
N SER A 12 11.58 -3.21 8.88
CA SER A 12 10.88 -3.77 10.05
C SER A 12 11.65 -3.62 11.37
N THR A 13 12.41 -2.52 11.54
CA THR A 13 13.35 -2.32 12.66
C THR A 13 12.69 -2.44 14.03
N ARG A 14 11.47 -1.90 14.19
CA ARG A 14 10.69 -1.98 15.44
C ARG A 14 10.20 -3.39 15.78
N MET A 15 10.14 -4.27 14.78
CA MET A 15 9.69 -5.66 14.93
C MET A 15 10.83 -6.64 15.25
N GLY A 16 12.09 -6.26 15.00
CA GLY A 16 13.27 -7.13 15.14
C GLY A 16 13.33 -8.31 14.17
N LYS A 17 12.33 -8.45 13.31
CA LYS A 17 12.22 -9.49 12.27
C LYS A 17 11.36 -8.97 11.10
N ASN A 18 11.47 -9.62 9.94
CA ASN A 18 10.69 -9.24 8.77
C ASN A 18 9.18 -9.40 9.03
N LYS A 19 8.49 -8.27 9.27
CA LYS A 19 7.05 -8.25 9.59
C LYS A 19 6.18 -8.81 8.47
N LEU A 20 6.61 -8.65 7.21
CA LEU A 20 5.86 -9.11 6.04
C LEU A 20 5.75 -10.63 5.94
N MET A 21 6.71 -11.34 6.56
CA MET A 21 6.77 -12.80 6.60
C MET A 21 6.08 -13.41 7.84
N LEU A 22 5.59 -12.59 8.77
CA LEU A 22 4.87 -13.09 9.94
C LEU A 22 3.60 -13.82 9.53
N PRO A 23 3.30 -14.99 10.14
CA PRO A 23 2.11 -15.76 9.82
C PRO A 23 0.85 -15.07 10.36
N PHE A 24 -0.14 -14.92 9.49
CA PHE A 24 -1.48 -14.47 9.85
C PHE A 24 -2.50 -15.32 9.11
N LYS A 25 -3.44 -15.93 9.82
CA LYS A 25 -4.48 -16.80 9.22
C LYS A 25 -3.93 -17.81 8.19
N GLY A 26 -2.84 -18.48 8.52
CA GLY A 26 -2.26 -19.57 7.73
C GLY A 26 -1.34 -19.17 6.58
N LYS A 27 -1.10 -17.87 6.34
CA LYS A 27 -0.17 -17.38 5.31
C LYS A 27 0.56 -16.10 5.77
N PRO A 28 1.70 -15.72 5.12
CA PRO A 28 2.42 -14.48 5.43
C PRO A 28 1.57 -13.22 5.27
N ILE A 29 1.85 -12.17 6.07
CA ILE A 29 1.16 -10.87 6.01
C ILE A 29 1.12 -10.31 4.60
N ILE A 30 2.26 -10.29 3.90
CA ILE A 30 2.34 -9.76 2.52
C ILE A 30 1.41 -10.49 1.55
N GLU A 31 1.18 -11.78 1.75
CA GLU A 31 0.35 -12.58 0.86
C GLU A 31 -1.13 -12.19 0.96
N HIS A 32 -1.60 -11.73 2.12
CA HIS A 32 -2.96 -11.17 2.26
C HIS A 32 -3.14 -9.92 1.41
N VAL A 33 -2.15 -9.02 1.44
CA VAL A 33 -2.17 -7.77 0.65
C VAL A 33 -2.17 -8.10 -0.85
N ILE A 34 -1.28 -9.00 -1.28
CA ILE A 34 -1.19 -9.42 -2.68
C ILE A 34 -2.52 -10.03 -3.16
N ASP A 35 -3.13 -10.91 -2.36
CA ASP A 35 -4.37 -11.57 -2.74
C ASP A 35 -5.53 -10.57 -2.88
N ALA A 36 -5.68 -9.63 -1.94
CA ALA A 36 -6.69 -8.58 -2.03
C ALA A 36 -6.53 -7.70 -3.29
N ILE A 37 -5.29 -7.37 -3.66
CA ILE A 37 -4.98 -6.57 -4.86
C ILE A 37 -5.30 -7.38 -6.13
N LYS A 38 -4.99 -8.67 -6.17
CA LYS A 38 -5.25 -9.54 -7.32
C LYS A 38 -6.73 -9.78 -7.62
N GLU A 39 -7.61 -9.58 -6.65
CA GLU A 39 -9.07 -9.60 -6.84
C GLU A 39 -9.59 -8.34 -7.57
N CYS A 40 -8.74 -7.32 -7.80
CA CYS A 40 -9.13 -6.05 -8.36
C CYS A 40 -8.57 -5.85 -9.77
N ASN A 41 -9.20 -4.97 -10.56
CA ASN A 41 -8.81 -4.73 -11.96
C ASN A 41 -7.77 -3.61 -12.07
N PHE A 42 -6.50 -4.00 -12.12
CA PHE A 42 -5.37 -3.11 -12.40
C PHE A 42 -4.86 -3.30 -13.83
N ASN A 43 -4.16 -2.29 -14.37
CA ASN A 43 -3.44 -2.42 -15.62
C ASN A 43 -2.23 -3.35 -15.45
N GLU A 44 -1.43 -3.05 -14.42
CA GLU A 44 -0.30 -3.87 -13.98
C GLU A 44 -0.23 -3.88 -12.45
N ILE A 45 0.31 -4.96 -11.89
CA ILE A 45 0.62 -5.08 -10.48
C ILE A 45 2.10 -5.34 -10.35
N ILE A 46 2.82 -4.49 -9.58
CA ILE A 46 4.24 -4.62 -9.32
C ILE A 46 4.51 -4.65 -7.82
N LEU A 47 5.41 -5.52 -7.39
CA LEU A 47 5.96 -5.52 -6.04
C LEU A 47 7.41 -5.05 -6.06
N VAL A 48 7.72 -4.04 -5.27
CA VAL A 48 9.07 -3.54 -5.03
C VAL A 48 9.50 -3.95 -3.63
N GLY A 49 10.47 -4.85 -3.54
CA GLY A 49 10.93 -5.43 -2.27
C GLY A 49 12.43 -5.60 -2.21
N GLN A 50 12.98 -5.83 -1.01
CA GLN A 50 14.41 -6.12 -0.81
C GLN A 50 14.65 -7.55 -0.33
N GLU A 51 13.72 -8.16 0.38
CA GLU A 51 13.88 -9.48 0.98
C GLU A 51 13.51 -10.58 -0.02
N LYS A 52 14.43 -11.55 -0.20
CA LYS A 52 14.26 -12.65 -1.15
C LYS A 52 12.95 -13.41 -0.95
N GLU A 53 12.59 -13.71 0.29
CA GLU A 53 11.38 -14.48 0.62
C GLU A 53 10.12 -13.76 0.15
N VAL A 54 10.04 -12.43 0.32
CA VAL A 54 8.93 -11.59 -0.15
C VAL A 54 8.85 -11.57 -1.68
N LEU A 55 10.01 -11.43 -2.34
CA LEU A 55 10.10 -11.46 -3.81
C LEU A 55 9.68 -12.83 -4.38
N ASP A 56 10.04 -13.92 -3.72
CA ASP A 56 9.69 -15.28 -4.15
C ASP A 56 8.16 -15.54 -4.03
N ILE A 57 7.50 -15.00 -3.00
CA ILE A 57 6.02 -15.03 -2.88
C ILE A 57 5.39 -14.29 -4.07
N SER A 58 5.86 -13.07 -4.35
CA SER A 58 5.34 -12.25 -5.44
C SER A 58 5.46 -12.96 -6.80
N LYS A 59 6.63 -13.55 -7.09
CA LYS A 59 6.87 -14.33 -8.30
C LYS A 59 5.93 -15.53 -8.42
N LYS A 60 5.75 -16.30 -7.33
CA LYS A 60 4.80 -17.43 -7.29
C LYS A 60 3.35 -17.02 -7.58
N LYS A 61 3.00 -15.78 -7.24
CA LYS A 61 1.70 -15.18 -7.54
C LYS A 61 1.61 -14.56 -8.94
N ASN A 62 2.67 -14.70 -9.79
CA ASN A 62 2.76 -14.12 -11.13
C ASN A 62 2.60 -12.59 -11.12
N ILE A 63 3.26 -11.91 -10.18
CA ILE A 63 3.32 -10.45 -10.10
C ILE A 63 4.69 -9.97 -10.57
N LEU A 64 4.71 -8.88 -11.32
CA LEU A 64 5.95 -8.20 -11.70
C LEU A 64 6.73 -7.82 -10.42
N THR A 65 8.00 -8.22 -10.34
CA THR A 65 8.76 -8.14 -9.11
C THR A 65 10.09 -7.43 -9.36
N VAL A 66 10.36 -6.39 -8.58
CA VAL A 66 11.59 -5.59 -8.66
C VAL A 66 12.35 -5.66 -7.34
N LEU A 67 13.63 -6.02 -7.43
CA LEU A 67 14.54 -5.97 -6.29
C LEU A 67 15.00 -4.54 -6.02
N ASN A 68 14.69 -4.03 -4.82
CA ASN A 68 15.18 -2.74 -4.36
C ASN A 68 16.53 -2.90 -3.64
N THR A 69 17.63 -2.76 -4.36
CA THR A 69 18.99 -2.81 -3.79
C THR A 69 19.38 -1.52 -3.04
N LYS A 70 18.56 -0.47 -3.13
CA LYS A 70 18.82 0.84 -2.53
C LYS A 70 17.72 1.23 -1.53
N ALA A 71 17.13 0.25 -0.84
CA ALA A 71 16.08 0.48 0.15
C ALA A 71 16.50 1.45 1.27
N TYR A 72 17.80 1.56 1.56
CA TYR A 72 18.38 2.54 2.49
C TYR A 72 18.13 4.00 2.09
N LYS A 73 17.78 4.27 0.83
CA LYS A 73 17.36 5.61 0.37
C LYS A 73 15.95 6.00 0.80
N GLY A 74 15.23 5.09 1.47
CA GLY A 74 13.88 5.34 1.99
C GLY A 74 12.75 5.03 1.02
N GLN A 75 11.54 5.47 1.36
CA GLN A 75 10.31 5.11 0.65
C GLN A 75 10.28 5.64 -0.79
N SER A 76 10.89 6.80 -1.06
CA SER A 76 10.98 7.40 -2.40
C SER A 76 11.57 6.43 -3.44
N GLN A 77 12.56 5.61 -3.05
CA GLN A 77 13.17 4.64 -3.94
C GLN A 77 12.19 3.53 -4.37
N SER A 78 11.28 3.13 -3.49
CA SER A 78 10.24 2.14 -3.84
C SER A 78 9.19 2.72 -4.78
N ILE A 79 8.84 4.00 -4.59
CA ILE A 79 7.93 4.75 -5.49
C ILE A 79 8.55 4.85 -6.88
N GLU A 80 9.79 5.32 -6.97
CA GLU A 80 10.55 5.46 -8.22
C GLU A 80 10.61 4.14 -8.99
N LEU A 81 11.06 3.06 -8.34
CA LEU A 81 11.16 1.74 -8.95
C LEU A 81 9.81 1.21 -9.42
N GLY A 82 8.74 1.42 -8.64
CA GLY A 82 7.39 1.03 -9.02
C GLY A 82 6.89 1.74 -10.27
N ILE A 83 7.10 3.05 -10.36
CA ILE A 83 6.69 3.86 -11.52
C ILE A 83 7.50 3.50 -12.76
N LEU A 84 8.83 3.40 -12.65
CA LEU A 84 9.73 3.19 -13.79
C LEU A 84 9.65 1.78 -14.39
N ASN A 85 9.17 0.80 -13.62
CA ASN A 85 9.06 -0.59 -14.07
C ASN A 85 7.62 -0.99 -14.41
N THR A 86 6.70 -0.04 -14.56
CA THR A 86 5.33 -0.28 -15.05
C THR A 86 5.07 0.52 -16.32
N SER A 87 4.16 0.02 -17.15
CA SER A 87 3.73 0.71 -18.38
C SER A 87 2.93 1.98 -18.05
N SER A 88 2.70 2.80 -19.09
CA SER A 88 1.87 4.01 -18.97
C SER A 88 0.46 3.67 -18.47
N SER A 89 -0.05 4.48 -17.57
CA SER A 89 -1.37 4.32 -16.95
C SER A 89 -2.00 5.67 -16.65
N LYS A 90 -3.28 5.68 -16.24
CA LYS A 90 -3.95 6.93 -15.82
C LYS A 90 -3.54 7.38 -14.40
N GLY A 91 -2.88 6.51 -13.66
CA GLY A 91 -2.43 6.79 -12.30
C GLY A 91 -1.81 5.58 -11.61
N TYR A 92 -1.28 5.79 -10.42
CA TYR A 92 -0.58 4.81 -9.61
C TYR A 92 -1.26 4.69 -8.24
N MET A 93 -1.58 3.47 -7.84
CA MET A 93 -2.09 3.18 -6.50
C MET A 93 -0.98 2.51 -5.69
N PHE A 94 -0.55 3.21 -4.63
CA PHE A 94 0.53 2.74 -3.76
C PHE A 94 -0.01 2.03 -2.54
N PHE A 95 0.46 0.82 -2.32
CA PHE A 95 0.13 -0.05 -1.21
C PHE A 95 1.33 -0.25 -0.31
N THR A 96 1.10 -0.33 0.99
CA THR A 96 2.11 -0.84 1.92
C THR A 96 1.90 -2.34 2.14
N GLY A 97 3.01 -3.09 2.24
CA GLY A 97 2.95 -4.56 2.34
C GLY A 97 2.47 -5.10 3.69
N ASP A 98 2.21 -4.24 4.66
CA ASP A 98 1.95 -4.55 6.07
C ASP A 98 0.50 -4.33 6.52
N GLN A 99 -0.45 -4.25 5.57
CA GLN A 99 -1.89 -4.07 5.81
C GLN A 99 -2.68 -5.36 5.54
N PRO A 100 -2.57 -6.43 6.35
CA PRO A 100 -3.19 -7.72 6.06
C PRO A 100 -4.72 -7.73 6.14
N LEU A 101 -5.33 -6.66 6.63
CA LEU A 101 -6.77 -6.48 6.72
C LEU A 101 -7.36 -5.64 5.58
N LEU A 102 -6.52 -5.20 4.64
CA LEU A 102 -6.97 -4.56 3.41
C LEU A 102 -7.81 -5.55 2.60
N ASP A 103 -8.96 -5.10 2.11
CA ASP A 103 -9.88 -5.92 1.33
C ASP A 103 -10.11 -5.36 -0.08
N SER A 104 -10.54 -6.22 -0.99
CA SER A 104 -10.84 -5.87 -2.38
C SER A 104 -12.03 -4.90 -2.50
N TYR A 105 -12.95 -4.88 -1.55
CA TYR A 105 -14.04 -3.91 -1.51
C TYR A 105 -13.50 -2.49 -1.36
N THR A 106 -12.60 -2.26 -0.40
CA THR A 106 -11.95 -0.96 -0.19
C THR A 106 -11.16 -0.52 -1.42
N ILE A 107 -10.37 -1.43 -2.00
CA ILE A 107 -9.60 -1.15 -3.23
C ILE A 107 -10.53 -0.73 -4.37
N ASN A 108 -11.59 -1.49 -4.63
CA ASN A 108 -12.55 -1.20 -5.70
C ASN A 108 -13.32 0.12 -5.47
N LEU A 109 -13.62 0.46 -4.20
CA LEU A 109 -14.24 1.74 -3.85
C LEU A 109 -13.35 2.93 -4.26
N LEU A 110 -12.04 2.84 -3.99
CA LEU A 110 -11.06 3.85 -4.37
C LEU A 110 -10.87 3.92 -5.90
N LEU A 111 -10.76 2.78 -6.57
CA LEU A 111 -10.64 2.70 -8.04
C LEU A 111 -11.88 3.30 -8.74
N ASN A 112 -13.08 3.00 -8.25
CA ASN A 112 -14.33 3.55 -8.79
C ASN A 112 -14.42 5.07 -8.58
N THR A 113 -13.95 5.57 -7.43
CA THR A 113 -13.88 7.02 -7.17
C THR A 113 -12.88 7.68 -8.12
N PHE A 114 -11.71 7.10 -8.31
CA PHE A 114 -10.70 7.60 -9.24
C PHE A 114 -11.17 7.58 -10.70
N THR A 115 -11.90 6.57 -11.11
CA THR A 115 -12.42 6.49 -12.50
C THR A 115 -13.32 7.68 -12.84
N ARG A 116 -14.04 8.22 -11.87
CA ARG A 116 -14.92 9.39 -12.03
C ARG A 116 -14.20 10.72 -11.81
N ASN A 117 -13.02 10.70 -11.18
CA ASN A 117 -12.29 11.88 -10.72
C ASN A 117 -10.78 11.69 -10.95
N ASN A 118 -10.38 11.39 -12.19
CA ASN A 118 -9.02 10.95 -12.51
C ASN A 118 -7.94 12.04 -12.45
N ASP A 119 -8.30 13.26 -12.16
CA ASP A 119 -7.38 14.39 -11.92
C ASP A 119 -7.11 14.65 -10.42
N TYR A 120 -7.78 13.89 -9.53
CA TYR A 120 -7.67 14.08 -8.08
C TYR A 120 -6.90 12.93 -7.42
N ILE A 121 -6.13 13.25 -6.38
CA ILE A 121 -5.53 12.26 -5.48
C ILE A 121 -6.65 11.63 -4.65
N ILE A 122 -6.74 10.30 -4.63
CA ILE A 122 -7.79 9.59 -3.88
C ILE A 122 -7.18 8.98 -2.62
N ILE A 123 -7.69 9.38 -1.46
CA ILE A 123 -7.17 8.96 -0.16
C ILE A 123 -8.30 8.31 0.66
N PRO A 124 -8.12 7.09 1.18
CA PRO A 124 -9.08 6.49 2.10
C PRO A 124 -9.05 7.20 3.45
N LYS A 125 -10.24 7.37 4.04
CA LYS A 125 -10.41 8.00 5.34
C LYS A 125 -11.40 7.21 6.19
N TYR A 126 -11.06 7.02 7.46
CA TYR A 126 -11.99 6.54 8.46
C TYR A 126 -11.93 7.43 9.70
N LYS A 127 -13.04 8.08 10.07
CA LYS A 127 -13.07 9.12 11.11
C LYS A 127 -12.04 10.21 10.79
N ASN A 128 -11.04 10.41 11.67
CA ASN A 128 -9.94 11.38 11.48
C ASN A 128 -8.67 10.76 10.90
N LYS A 129 -8.62 9.43 10.70
CA LYS A 129 -7.46 8.72 10.19
C LYS A 129 -7.52 8.64 8.67
N VAL A 130 -6.42 8.99 8.01
CA VAL A 130 -6.16 8.79 6.58
C VAL A 130 -4.96 7.84 6.42
N GLY A 131 -4.87 7.13 5.29
CA GLY A 131 -3.78 6.19 5.11
C GLY A 131 -3.64 5.64 3.69
N SER A 132 -2.99 4.52 3.59
CA SER A 132 -2.86 3.71 2.37
C SER A 132 -4.05 2.77 2.21
N PRO A 133 -4.33 2.33 0.94
CA PRO A 133 -3.63 2.72 -0.28
C PRO A 133 -4.12 4.07 -0.83
N THR A 134 -3.20 4.83 -1.47
CA THR A 134 -3.50 6.14 -2.07
C THR A 134 -3.31 6.07 -3.58
N ILE A 135 -4.22 6.69 -4.36
CA ILE A 135 -4.12 6.79 -5.82
C ILE A 135 -3.65 8.19 -6.19
N PHE A 136 -2.59 8.25 -6.99
CA PHE A 136 -2.11 9.48 -7.61
C PHE A 136 -2.37 9.46 -9.12
N PRO A 137 -2.99 10.51 -9.68
CA PRO A 137 -3.08 10.70 -11.13
C PRO A 137 -1.72 10.70 -11.82
N GLU A 138 -1.68 10.34 -13.10
CA GLU A 138 -0.47 10.36 -13.93
C GLU A 138 0.20 11.75 -13.96
N LYS A 139 -0.56 12.83 -13.87
CA LYS A 139 -0.02 14.20 -13.86
C LYS A 139 0.98 14.45 -12.74
N PHE A 140 0.90 13.71 -11.62
CA PHE A 140 1.85 13.82 -10.50
C PHE A 140 3.07 12.89 -10.61
N LYS A 141 3.22 12.17 -11.73
CA LYS A 141 4.31 11.22 -11.93
C LYS A 141 5.68 11.85 -11.72
N ASN A 142 5.93 13.01 -12.31
CA ASN A 142 7.24 13.67 -12.21
C ASN A 142 7.53 14.09 -10.76
N GLU A 143 6.56 14.64 -10.04
CA GLU A 143 6.73 14.98 -8.63
C GLU A 143 6.98 13.76 -7.74
N LEU A 144 6.35 12.61 -8.05
CA LEU A 144 6.60 11.35 -7.37
C LEU A 144 8.00 10.81 -7.65
N LEU A 145 8.51 10.99 -8.87
CA LEU A 145 9.87 10.60 -9.26
C LEU A 145 10.95 11.51 -8.67
N ASP A 146 10.62 12.78 -8.39
CA ASP A 146 11.53 13.76 -7.79
C ASP A 146 11.66 13.62 -6.27
N LEU A 147 10.86 12.74 -5.63
CA LEU A 147 10.95 12.47 -4.19
C LEU A 147 12.32 11.90 -3.81
N GLN A 148 12.87 12.34 -2.69
CA GLN A 148 14.17 11.89 -2.19
C GLN A 148 14.10 11.55 -0.69
N GLY A 149 14.84 10.52 -0.29
CA GLY A 149 14.94 10.11 1.12
C GLY A 149 13.73 9.32 1.60
N ASP A 150 13.57 9.28 2.91
CA ASP A 150 12.47 8.53 3.53
C ASP A 150 11.17 9.34 3.55
N VAL A 151 10.79 9.84 2.37
CA VAL A 151 9.54 10.54 2.12
C VAL A 151 8.70 9.74 1.14
N GLY A 152 7.43 9.62 1.45
CA GLY A 152 6.43 8.99 0.59
C GLY A 152 5.60 10.03 -0.15
N GLY A 153 4.50 9.58 -0.74
CA GLY A 153 3.55 10.44 -1.44
C GLY A 153 2.94 11.57 -0.59
N LYS A 154 3.16 11.57 0.74
CA LYS A 154 2.66 12.62 1.64
C LYS A 154 3.17 14.02 1.25
N THR A 155 4.38 14.13 0.71
CA THR A 155 4.91 15.41 0.23
C THR A 155 4.07 15.96 -0.93
N VAL A 156 3.75 15.12 -1.92
CA VAL A 156 2.89 15.49 -3.05
C VAL A 156 1.48 15.83 -2.57
N ILE A 157 0.92 15.05 -1.64
CA ILE A 157 -0.39 15.32 -1.03
C ILE A 157 -0.42 16.72 -0.39
N ASN A 158 0.60 17.07 0.39
CA ASN A 158 0.67 18.36 1.08
C ASN A 158 0.77 19.56 0.11
N ASN A 159 1.42 19.37 -1.04
CA ASN A 159 1.53 20.40 -2.06
C ASN A 159 0.23 20.63 -2.84
N HIS A 160 -0.68 19.64 -2.84
CA HIS A 160 -1.89 19.61 -3.66
C HIS A 160 -3.17 19.40 -2.85
N ILE A 161 -3.29 20.05 -1.70
CA ILE A 161 -4.43 19.90 -0.76
C ILE A 161 -5.79 20.11 -1.45
N ASN A 162 -5.88 21.01 -2.42
CA ASN A 162 -7.10 21.31 -3.16
C ASN A 162 -7.46 20.27 -4.24
N GLU A 163 -6.57 19.31 -4.49
CA GLU A 163 -6.71 18.25 -5.49
C GLU A 163 -6.88 16.87 -4.86
N ILE A 164 -7.48 16.82 -3.67
CA ILE A 164 -7.70 15.58 -2.90
C ILE A 164 -9.19 15.27 -2.79
N ILE A 165 -9.52 14.00 -2.99
CA ILE A 165 -10.82 13.44 -2.63
C ILE A 165 -10.61 12.40 -1.53
N PHE A 166 -11.21 12.64 -0.37
CA PHE A 166 -11.25 11.66 0.71
C PHE A 166 -12.43 10.71 0.52
N VAL A 167 -12.13 9.41 0.56
CA VAL A 167 -13.14 8.34 0.47
C VAL A 167 -13.41 7.78 1.86
N ASN A 168 -14.59 8.05 2.40
CA ASN A 168 -14.97 7.57 3.72
C ASN A 168 -15.20 6.06 3.70
N LEU A 169 -14.43 5.33 4.51
CA LEU A 169 -14.57 3.90 4.70
C LEU A 169 -15.61 3.56 5.77
N ARG A 170 -16.21 2.36 5.68
CA ARG A 170 -17.19 1.87 6.65
C ARG A 170 -16.55 1.51 8.00
N ASN A 171 -15.30 1.07 7.99
CA ASN A 171 -14.50 0.73 9.17
C ASN A 171 -13.03 1.05 8.94
N GLY A 172 -12.23 1.04 10.01
CA GLY A 172 -10.80 1.37 9.96
C GLY A 172 -9.87 0.19 9.68
N CYS A 173 -10.40 -1.01 9.48
CA CYS A 173 -9.56 -2.22 9.36
C CYS A 173 -8.60 -2.15 8.18
N SER A 174 -9.06 -1.69 7.03
CA SER A 174 -8.23 -1.56 5.82
C SER A 174 -7.09 -0.53 5.95
N LEU A 175 -7.14 0.33 6.99
CA LEU A 175 -6.08 1.31 7.30
C LEU A 175 -5.15 0.85 8.44
N PHE A 176 -5.21 -0.43 8.80
CA PHE A 176 -4.43 -0.96 9.92
C PHE A 176 -3.08 -1.48 9.45
N ASP A 177 -2.01 -0.79 9.85
CA ASP A 177 -0.62 -1.19 9.59
C ASP A 177 -0.06 -1.98 10.78
N ILE A 178 0.70 -3.03 10.50
CA ILE A 178 1.47 -3.75 11.53
C ILE A 178 2.86 -3.15 11.62
N ASP A 179 3.10 -2.32 12.62
CA ASP A 179 4.37 -1.62 12.84
C ASP A 179 5.14 -2.15 14.04
N THR A 180 4.45 -2.65 15.06
CA THR A 180 5.03 -3.09 16.34
C THR A 180 4.56 -4.50 16.71
N PRO A 181 5.27 -5.21 17.62
CA PRO A 181 4.80 -6.48 18.16
C PRO A 181 3.37 -6.41 18.74
N LYS A 182 3.01 -5.28 19.37
CA LYS A 182 1.66 -5.06 19.91
C LYS A 182 0.59 -5.03 18.82
N ASP A 183 0.88 -4.42 17.67
CA ASP A 183 -0.04 -4.41 16.52
C ASP A 183 -0.28 -5.83 16.02
N TYR A 184 0.79 -6.63 15.97
CA TYR A 184 0.71 -8.02 15.53
C TYR A 184 -0.09 -8.89 16.53
N GLU A 185 0.18 -8.79 17.83
CA GLU A 185 -0.59 -9.46 18.88
C GLU A 185 -2.07 -9.06 18.82
N TYR A 186 -2.35 -7.79 18.57
CA TYR A 186 -3.72 -7.29 18.44
C TYR A 186 -4.49 -7.99 17.33
N ILE A 187 -3.93 -8.12 16.11
CA ILE A 187 -4.63 -8.78 15.01
C ILE A 187 -4.79 -10.30 15.22
N LEU A 188 -3.86 -10.93 15.97
CA LEU A 188 -3.96 -12.35 16.32
C LEU A 188 -5.07 -12.62 17.35
N SER A 189 -5.27 -11.69 18.29
CA SER A 189 -6.22 -11.84 19.39
C SER A 189 -7.68 -11.57 19.00
N LYS A 190 -7.92 -10.85 17.88
CA LYS A 190 -9.27 -10.45 17.50
C LYS A 190 -9.94 -11.47 16.59
N ASN A 191 -11.15 -11.85 16.98
CA ASN A 191 -12.17 -12.34 16.05
C ASN A 191 -12.56 -11.15 15.17
N LEU A 192 -12.02 -11.07 13.94
CA LEU A 192 -12.12 -9.95 13.00
C LEU A 192 -13.55 -9.56 12.59
N TYR A 193 -14.56 -10.26 13.12
CA TYR A 193 -15.99 -9.93 12.96
C TYR A 193 -16.46 -8.77 13.85
N GLN A 194 -15.65 -8.29 14.81
CA GLN A 194 -16.05 -7.24 15.77
C GLN A 194 -15.43 -5.87 15.52
N GLY A 195 -15.00 -5.56 14.29
CA GLY A 195 -14.53 -4.23 13.87
C GLY A 195 -13.21 -3.79 14.50
N CYS A 196 -12.35 -3.11 13.72
CA CYS A 196 -11.09 -2.53 14.18
C CYS A 196 -11.26 -1.16 14.87
N ASP A 197 -12.48 -0.83 15.28
CA ASP A 197 -12.86 0.51 15.77
C ASP A 197 -12.26 0.89 17.12
N SER A 198 -11.71 -0.06 17.86
CA SER A 198 -11.23 0.13 19.23
C SER A 198 -9.69 0.25 19.35
N TYR A 199 -8.96 0.34 18.24
CA TYR A 199 -7.51 0.50 18.27
C TYR A 199 -7.13 1.94 17.92
N ASP A 200 -7.00 2.79 18.93
CA ASP A 200 -6.40 4.11 18.79
C ASP A 200 -4.87 3.97 18.96
N LYS A 201 -4.12 4.30 17.90
CA LYS A 201 -2.65 4.46 17.94
C LYS A 201 -2.28 5.83 18.44
#